data_cc38a785eec90f1a9b17f68ab0106903
#
_entry.id   cc38a785eec90f1a9b17f68ab0106903
#
_cell.length_a   1.000
_cell.length_b   1.000
_cell.length_c   1.000
_cell.angle_alpha   90.00
_cell.angle_beta   90.00
_cell.angle_gamma   90.00
#
_symmetry.space_group_name_H-M   'P 1'
#
loop_
_entity.id
_entity.type
_entity.pdbx_description
1 polymer ?
#
loop_
_entity_poly.entity_id
_entity_poly.type
_entity_poly.pdbx_seq_one_letter_code
_entity_poly.pdbx_strand_id
1 'polypeptide(L)'
;MGYILDTSSPPPHTILRGRVYYFQLRVPKQHQQTYGPLVRARLSESEEEAAVLASHLSNLLKKTWQSNTKVKVSIEQALRLARPVKTTFAAIAEEYIEVRQLNRRACNVPINALLVVAGDCEIQSYKRSDARALLSLLASKGNKTSTIRRYFNTVNAIFNYAYQELEIDKRNPFSKMTIIGEGLDAAKRGTFTEQELRDGYEQSMNSLTGIPLLFPILGETGCRLAEVVGLRVEDVDLDEQVLHIRPNDKRRLKTTGSERSLPLTHTACLALTMAMAYANDEWMFPRYIKDDGCYATHASNALAKWTKRRWGMTAHSLRHTFRDRLRAAEVPLEAIDQLGGWSSVSNIGSRYGQGYSVEHLRKYMDRIAIKCKRALNAWEASLRDVRDKAHDKLLKIVDAGANC
;
A
#
# COMPACT_ATOMS: atom_id res chain seq x y z
N MET A 1 35.46 -18.21 -34.66
CA MET A 1 34.98 -17.86 -33.31
C MET A 1 34.36 -19.11 -32.71
N GLY A 2 35.10 -19.78 -31.82
CA GLY A 2 34.72 -21.08 -31.26
C GLY A 2 33.70 -20.86 -30.13
N TYR A 3 32.58 -21.55 -30.25
CA TYR A 3 31.67 -21.78 -29.13
C TYR A 3 32.37 -22.75 -28.17
N ILE A 4 32.74 -22.27 -26.98
CA ILE A 4 33.14 -23.15 -25.88
C ILE A 4 31.82 -23.74 -25.35
N LEU A 5 31.54 -24.97 -25.75
CA LEU A 5 30.54 -25.83 -25.09
C LEU A 5 31.10 -26.19 -23.71
N ASP A 6 30.55 -25.54 -22.68
CA ASP A 6 30.78 -25.94 -21.29
C ASP A 6 30.11 -27.31 -21.08
N THR A 7 30.90 -28.39 -21.13
CA THR A 7 30.46 -29.76 -20.97
C THR A 7 30.57 -30.19 -19.52
N SER A 8 30.10 -29.39 -18.57
CA SER A 8 29.94 -29.89 -17.21
C SER A 8 28.76 -30.88 -17.19
N SER A 9 29.06 -32.16 -16.92
CA SER A 9 28.00 -33.15 -16.73
C SER A 9 27.11 -32.73 -15.55
N PRO A 10 25.78 -32.85 -15.64
CA PRO A 10 24.91 -32.47 -14.55
C PRO A 10 25.26 -33.25 -13.27
N PRO A 11 25.05 -32.70 -12.08
CA PRO A 11 25.37 -33.34 -10.82
C PRO A 11 24.78 -34.72 -10.69
N PRO A 12 25.42 -35.67 -9.94
CA PRO A 12 24.95 -37.05 -9.80
C PRO A 12 23.46 -37.09 -9.39
N HIS A 13 22.72 -38.01 -10.01
CA HIS A 13 21.28 -38.17 -9.81
C HIS A 13 20.42 -36.96 -10.23
N THR A 14 20.92 -36.09 -11.09
CA THR A 14 20.16 -34.98 -11.64
C THR A 14 19.99 -35.07 -13.15
N ILE A 15 18.93 -34.42 -13.64
CA ILE A 15 18.65 -34.23 -15.07
C ILE A 15 18.26 -32.77 -15.26
N LEU A 16 18.91 -32.07 -16.19
CA LEU A 16 18.54 -30.72 -16.59
C LEU A 16 17.41 -30.77 -17.63
N ARG A 17 16.31 -30.04 -17.38
CA ARG A 17 15.20 -29.85 -18.30
C ARG A 17 14.90 -28.37 -18.43
N GLY A 18 15.24 -27.79 -19.56
CA GLY A 18 15.22 -26.34 -19.73
C GLY A 18 16.25 -25.67 -18.80
N ARG A 19 15.79 -24.88 -17.85
CA ARG A 19 16.63 -24.19 -16.84
C ARG A 19 16.57 -24.84 -15.45
N VAL A 20 15.85 -25.97 -15.30
CA VAL A 20 15.58 -26.55 -13.98
C VAL A 20 16.22 -27.92 -13.88
N TYR A 21 16.94 -28.16 -12.80
CA TYR A 21 17.47 -29.48 -12.42
C TYR A 21 16.40 -30.28 -11.71
N TYR A 22 16.27 -31.57 -12.08
CA TYR A 22 15.37 -32.55 -11.48
C TYR A 22 16.16 -33.69 -10.90
N PHE A 23 15.77 -34.13 -9.70
CA PHE A 23 16.28 -35.38 -9.12
C PHE A 23 15.69 -36.56 -9.84
N GLN A 24 16.53 -37.61 -10.05
CA GLN A 24 16.09 -38.89 -10.58
C GLN A 24 16.92 -40.02 -9.98
N LEU A 25 16.24 -40.98 -9.32
CA LEU A 25 16.90 -42.14 -8.72
C LEU A 25 16.04 -43.39 -8.92
N ARG A 26 16.65 -44.47 -9.48
CA ARG A 26 15.99 -45.77 -9.61
C ARG A 26 15.79 -46.39 -8.23
N VAL A 27 14.60 -46.95 -8.02
CA VAL A 27 14.22 -47.62 -6.76
C VAL A 27 14.55 -49.09 -6.84
N PRO A 28 15.21 -49.68 -5.82
CA PRO A 28 15.45 -51.12 -5.75
C PRO A 28 14.13 -51.91 -5.81
N LYS A 29 14.12 -53.06 -6.46
CA LYS A 29 12.91 -53.88 -6.72
C LYS A 29 12.04 -54.07 -5.47
N GLN A 30 12.66 -54.33 -4.33
CA GLN A 30 12.00 -54.59 -3.04
C GLN A 30 11.24 -53.37 -2.48
N HIS A 31 11.54 -52.13 -2.94
CA HIS A 31 10.90 -50.91 -2.48
C HIS A 31 10.00 -50.26 -3.54
N GLN A 32 9.89 -50.86 -4.74
CA GLN A 32 9.12 -50.29 -5.84
C GLN A 32 7.61 -50.23 -5.56
N GLN A 33 7.10 -51.10 -4.69
CA GLN A 33 5.71 -51.10 -4.29
C GLN A 33 5.34 -49.80 -3.52
N THR A 34 6.30 -49.24 -2.79
CA THR A 34 6.11 -48.03 -1.96
C THR A 34 6.42 -46.75 -2.72
N TYR A 35 7.45 -46.75 -3.57
CA TYR A 35 7.98 -45.52 -4.20
C TYR A 35 7.81 -45.50 -5.72
N GLY A 36 7.32 -46.58 -6.34
CA GLY A 36 7.35 -46.78 -7.79
C GLY A 36 8.75 -47.13 -8.29
N PRO A 37 8.94 -47.34 -9.60
CA PRO A 37 10.22 -47.75 -10.18
C PRO A 37 11.28 -46.64 -10.16
N LEU A 38 10.85 -45.37 -10.00
CA LEU A 38 11.72 -44.23 -10.12
C LEU A 38 11.20 -43.08 -9.24
N VAL A 39 12.05 -42.52 -8.39
CA VAL A 39 11.78 -41.28 -7.65
C VAL A 39 12.22 -40.09 -8.50
N ARG A 40 11.31 -39.13 -8.69
CA ARG A 40 11.56 -37.86 -9.37
C ARG A 40 11.11 -36.68 -8.49
N ALA A 41 11.90 -35.61 -8.48
CA ALA A 41 11.52 -34.35 -7.80
C ALA A 41 12.18 -33.17 -8.50
N ARG A 42 11.50 -32.00 -8.48
CA ARG A 42 12.10 -30.74 -8.89
C ARG A 42 13.08 -30.28 -7.82
N LEU A 43 14.28 -29.86 -8.21
CA LEU A 43 15.32 -29.39 -7.31
C LEU A 43 15.44 -27.86 -7.35
N SER A 44 16.25 -27.34 -8.28
CA SER A 44 16.60 -25.91 -8.37
C SER A 44 16.96 -25.52 -9.81
N GLU A 45 17.06 -24.23 -10.06
CA GLU A 45 17.65 -23.67 -11.29
C GLU A 45 19.17 -23.45 -11.14
N SER A 46 19.68 -23.45 -9.89
CA SER A 46 21.11 -23.41 -9.59
C SER A 46 21.69 -24.82 -9.56
N GLU A 47 22.80 -25.05 -10.28
CA GLU A 47 23.52 -26.33 -10.31
C GLU A 47 24.08 -26.70 -8.94
N GLU A 48 24.65 -25.74 -8.22
CA GLU A 48 25.22 -25.96 -6.89
C GLU A 48 24.16 -26.39 -5.88
N GLU A 49 23.03 -25.68 -5.83
CA GLU A 49 21.90 -26.03 -4.97
C GLU A 49 21.33 -27.41 -5.35
N ALA A 50 21.20 -27.68 -6.64
CA ALA A 50 20.69 -28.96 -7.14
C ALA A 50 21.60 -30.11 -6.75
N ALA A 51 22.92 -29.92 -6.78
CA ALA A 51 23.91 -30.93 -6.35
C ALA A 51 23.76 -31.29 -4.86
N VAL A 52 23.63 -30.27 -4.01
CA VAL A 52 23.43 -30.45 -2.55
C VAL A 52 22.12 -31.17 -2.26
N LEU A 53 21.02 -30.72 -2.87
CA LEU A 53 19.70 -31.35 -2.69
C LEU A 53 19.66 -32.80 -3.21
N ALA A 54 20.25 -33.06 -4.36
CA ALA A 54 20.33 -34.41 -4.94
C ALA A 54 21.14 -35.36 -4.06
N SER A 55 22.28 -34.90 -3.57
CA SER A 55 23.13 -35.67 -2.66
C SER A 55 22.40 -36.03 -1.36
N HIS A 56 21.77 -35.02 -0.74
CA HIS A 56 20.99 -35.21 0.50
C HIS A 56 19.86 -36.22 0.30
N LEU A 57 19.04 -36.05 -0.74
CA LEU A 57 17.89 -36.91 -1.02
C LEU A 57 18.32 -38.34 -1.37
N SER A 58 19.39 -38.48 -2.17
CA SER A 58 19.96 -39.77 -2.51
C SER A 58 20.44 -40.52 -1.26
N ASN A 59 21.19 -39.85 -0.37
CA ASN A 59 21.68 -40.42 0.86
C ASN A 59 20.55 -40.85 1.82
N LEU A 60 19.53 -40.00 1.95
CA LEU A 60 18.37 -40.27 2.80
C LEU A 60 17.60 -41.51 2.29
N LEU A 61 17.31 -41.57 1.00
CA LEU A 61 16.60 -42.69 0.39
C LEU A 61 17.40 -44.01 0.49
N LYS A 62 18.70 -43.97 0.20
CA LYS A 62 19.57 -45.16 0.32
C LYS A 62 19.63 -45.68 1.76
N LYS A 63 19.78 -44.81 2.77
CA LYS A 63 19.72 -45.15 4.19
C LYS A 63 18.38 -45.78 4.57
N THR A 64 17.27 -45.17 4.13
CA THR A 64 15.93 -45.70 4.40
C THR A 64 15.70 -47.09 3.78
N TRP A 65 16.17 -47.30 2.56
CA TRP A 65 16.06 -48.60 1.89
C TRP A 65 16.95 -49.66 2.54
N GLN A 66 18.08 -49.27 3.13
CA GLN A 66 18.98 -50.21 3.85
C GLN A 66 18.43 -50.56 5.25
N SER A 67 17.74 -49.65 5.91
CA SER A 67 17.26 -49.84 7.29
C SER A 67 15.96 -50.65 7.39
N ASN A 68 15.41 -51.13 6.31
CA ASN A 68 14.19 -51.94 6.22
C ASN A 68 12.98 -51.34 6.94
N THR A 69 12.99 -50.02 7.15
CA THR A 69 11.90 -49.28 7.78
C THR A 69 10.72 -49.17 6.81
N LYS A 70 9.52 -49.54 7.28
CA LYS A 70 8.26 -49.39 6.50
C LYS A 70 7.77 -47.95 6.36
N VAL A 71 8.50 -46.98 6.90
CA VAL A 71 8.11 -45.56 6.85
C VAL A 71 8.49 -44.98 5.48
N LYS A 72 7.49 -44.48 4.76
CA LYS A 72 7.70 -43.77 3.49
C LYS A 72 8.30 -42.39 3.75
N VAL A 73 9.46 -42.11 3.16
CA VAL A 73 10.07 -40.77 3.20
C VAL A 73 9.23 -39.81 2.36
N SER A 74 8.79 -38.73 2.95
CA SER A 74 8.23 -37.62 2.20
C SER A 74 9.36 -36.87 1.50
N ILE A 75 9.38 -36.98 0.18
CA ILE A 75 10.42 -36.36 -0.68
C ILE A 75 10.34 -34.84 -0.56
N GLU A 76 9.14 -34.30 -0.52
CA GLU A 76 8.90 -32.85 -0.35
C GLU A 76 9.44 -32.33 0.99
N GLN A 77 9.17 -33.04 2.07
CA GLN A 77 9.70 -32.71 3.40
C GLN A 77 11.23 -32.85 3.47
N ALA A 78 11.78 -33.90 2.87
CA ALA A 78 13.22 -34.11 2.80
C ALA A 78 13.94 -33.01 2.02
N LEU A 79 13.37 -32.56 0.89
CA LEU A 79 13.91 -31.45 0.10
C LEU A 79 13.76 -30.13 0.83
N ARG A 80 12.65 -29.91 1.55
CA ARG A 80 12.45 -28.71 2.37
C ARG A 80 13.50 -28.59 3.46
N LEU A 81 13.82 -29.69 4.15
CA LEU A 81 14.83 -29.72 5.21
C LEU A 81 16.27 -29.60 4.67
N ALA A 82 16.52 -30.06 3.43
CA ALA A 82 17.83 -30.02 2.81
C ALA A 82 18.16 -28.74 2.07
N ARG A 83 17.14 -27.92 1.76
CA ARG A 83 17.39 -26.62 1.12
C ARG A 83 18.24 -25.76 2.04
N PRO A 84 19.38 -25.22 1.55
CA PRO A 84 20.15 -24.27 2.33
C PRO A 84 19.24 -23.10 2.68
N VAL A 85 19.10 -22.81 3.95
CA VAL A 85 18.38 -21.64 4.41
C VAL A 85 19.14 -20.44 3.87
N LYS A 86 18.54 -19.66 2.98
CA LYS A 86 19.14 -18.43 2.46
C LYS A 86 19.16 -17.43 3.60
N THR A 87 20.28 -17.35 4.29
CA THR A 87 20.48 -16.49 5.47
C THR A 87 21.08 -15.15 5.14
N THR A 88 21.28 -14.84 3.84
CA THR A 88 21.76 -13.51 3.43
C THR A 88 20.67 -12.45 3.56
N PHE A 89 21.10 -11.22 3.81
CA PHE A 89 20.16 -10.09 3.98
C PHE A 89 19.23 -9.92 2.77
N ALA A 90 19.74 -10.01 1.54
CA ALA A 90 18.93 -9.85 0.34
C ALA A 90 17.88 -10.96 0.21
N ALA A 91 18.25 -12.22 0.47
CA ALA A 91 17.32 -13.34 0.41
C ALA A 91 16.19 -13.20 1.44
N ILE A 92 16.51 -12.83 2.68
CA ILE A 92 15.53 -12.62 3.73
C ILE A 92 14.66 -11.39 3.45
N ALA A 93 15.23 -10.33 2.88
CA ALA A 93 14.46 -9.14 2.52
C ALA A 93 13.40 -9.44 1.46
N GLU A 94 13.72 -10.27 0.46
CA GLU A 94 12.74 -10.74 -0.54
C GLU A 94 11.63 -11.56 0.11
N GLU A 95 11.97 -12.53 0.96
CA GLU A 95 11.01 -13.33 1.71
C GLU A 95 10.10 -12.45 2.58
N TYR A 96 10.68 -11.50 3.31
CA TYR A 96 9.92 -10.55 4.14
C TYR A 96 8.91 -9.73 3.33
N ILE A 97 9.32 -9.25 2.13
CA ILE A 97 8.44 -8.50 1.23
C ILE A 97 7.26 -9.37 0.79
N GLU A 98 7.51 -10.63 0.43
CA GLU A 98 6.49 -11.57 -0.02
C GLU A 98 5.52 -11.94 1.10
N VAL A 99 6.03 -12.37 2.25
CA VAL A 99 5.21 -12.77 3.41
C VAL A 99 4.33 -11.63 3.91
N ARG A 100 4.87 -10.40 3.94
CA ARG A 100 4.15 -9.20 4.40
C ARG A 100 3.38 -8.49 3.29
N GLN A 101 3.43 -8.96 2.05
CA GLN A 101 2.78 -8.37 0.88
C GLN A 101 3.09 -6.86 0.74
N LEU A 102 4.36 -6.50 0.92
CA LEU A 102 4.78 -5.10 0.93
C LEU A 102 5.01 -4.56 -0.49
N ASN A 103 4.96 -3.24 -0.62
CA ASN A 103 5.33 -2.57 -1.87
C ASN A 103 6.85 -2.70 -2.11
N ARG A 104 7.24 -3.58 -3.04
CA ARG A 104 8.63 -3.86 -3.40
C ARG A 104 9.43 -2.60 -3.73
N ARG A 105 8.87 -1.65 -4.48
CA ARG A 105 9.56 -0.39 -4.85
C ARG A 105 9.92 0.44 -3.62
N ALA A 106 9.04 0.48 -2.62
CA ALA A 106 9.30 1.25 -1.39
C ALA A 106 10.38 0.59 -0.52
N CYS A 107 10.45 -0.74 -0.51
CA CYS A 107 11.43 -1.52 0.26
C CYS A 107 12.81 -1.56 -0.41
N ASN A 108 12.88 -1.59 -1.73
CA ASN A 108 14.15 -1.74 -2.46
C ASN A 108 15.12 -0.57 -2.21
N VAL A 109 14.62 0.65 -1.99
CA VAL A 109 15.51 1.80 -1.76
C VAL A 109 16.38 1.63 -0.51
N PRO A 110 15.85 1.37 0.69
CA PRO A 110 16.67 1.12 1.89
C PRO A 110 17.46 -0.20 1.80
N ILE A 111 16.92 -1.25 1.18
CA ILE A 111 17.63 -2.52 0.97
C ILE A 111 18.89 -2.28 0.14
N ASN A 112 18.76 -1.69 -1.04
CA ASN A 112 19.88 -1.39 -1.91
C ASN A 112 20.90 -0.44 -1.25
N ALA A 113 20.43 0.51 -0.43
CA ALA A 113 21.34 1.39 0.32
C ALA A 113 22.20 0.61 1.31
N LEU A 114 21.64 -0.39 2.00
CA LEU A 114 22.43 -1.24 2.89
C LEU A 114 23.39 -2.15 2.12
N LEU A 115 22.93 -2.75 1.03
CA LEU A 115 23.78 -3.59 0.16
C LEU A 115 24.99 -2.82 -0.39
N VAL A 116 24.82 -1.54 -0.70
CA VAL A 116 25.92 -0.67 -1.18
C VAL A 116 27.00 -0.47 -0.11
N VAL A 117 26.62 -0.31 1.16
CA VAL A 117 27.59 0.01 2.23
C VAL A 117 28.15 -1.22 2.94
N ALA A 118 27.45 -2.33 2.94
CA ALA A 118 27.84 -3.51 3.72
C ALA A 118 27.88 -4.81 2.89
N GLY A 119 27.45 -4.78 1.63
CA GLY A 119 27.34 -5.97 0.79
C GLY A 119 26.17 -6.87 1.18
N ASP A 120 25.97 -7.95 0.42
CA ASP A 120 25.04 -9.02 0.77
C ASP A 120 25.72 -10.08 1.60
N CYS A 121 25.63 -9.94 2.89
CA CYS A 121 26.25 -10.82 3.86
C CYS A 121 25.23 -11.68 4.59
N GLU A 122 25.70 -12.71 5.27
CA GLU A 122 24.88 -13.46 6.22
C GLU A 122 24.30 -12.52 7.28
N ILE A 123 22.99 -12.68 7.58
CA ILE A 123 22.24 -11.74 8.45
C ILE A 123 22.88 -11.55 9.82
N GLN A 124 23.53 -12.58 10.35
CA GLN A 124 24.21 -12.54 11.65
C GLN A 124 25.53 -11.78 11.65
N SER A 125 26.14 -11.58 10.48
CA SER A 125 27.45 -10.92 10.35
C SER A 125 27.40 -9.40 10.44
N TYR A 126 26.22 -8.82 10.19
CA TYR A 126 26.04 -7.36 10.26
C TYR A 126 26.28 -6.80 11.66
N LYS A 127 26.88 -5.61 11.72
CA LYS A 127 27.30 -4.94 12.94
C LYS A 127 26.71 -3.54 13.06
N ARG A 128 26.84 -2.95 14.23
CA ARG A 128 26.45 -1.55 14.49
C ARG A 128 27.23 -0.55 13.62
N SER A 129 28.44 -0.89 13.18
CA SER A 129 29.23 -0.12 12.20
C SER A 129 28.50 0.03 10.87
N ASP A 130 27.83 -1.04 10.39
CA ASP A 130 27.13 -1.05 9.10
C ASP A 130 25.87 -0.18 9.18
N ALA A 131 25.20 -0.20 10.34
CA ALA A 131 24.10 0.72 10.60
C ALA A 131 24.53 2.19 10.59
N ARG A 132 25.72 2.49 11.13
CA ARG A 132 26.30 3.84 11.06
C ARG A 132 26.70 4.22 9.64
N ALA A 133 27.29 3.29 8.88
CA ALA A 133 27.64 3.51 7.48
C ALA A 133 26.39 3.80 6.62
N LEU A 134 25.29 3.05 6.84
CA LEU A 134 24.01 3.31 6.19
C LEU A 134 23.49 4.71 6.53
N LEU A 135 23.54 5.11 7.81
CA LEU A 135 23.14 6.45 8.25
C LEU A 135 23.92 7.54 7.52
N SER A 136 25.26 7.40 7.48
CA SER A 136 26.16 8.35 6.80
C SER A 136 25.87 8.45 5.30
N LEU A 137 25.63 7.31 4.62
CA LEU A 137 25.27 7.30 3.20
C LEU A 137 23.94 8.01 2.96
N LEU A 138 22.92 7.74 3.78
CA LEU A 138 21.60 8.36 3.61
C LEU A 138 21.64 9.87 3.88
N ALA A 139 22.42 10.29 4.88
CA ALA A 139 22.61 11.71 5.18
C ALA A 139 23.41 12.43 4.07
N SER A 140 24.48 11.83 3.55
CA SER A 140 25.28 12.42 2.45
C SER A 140 24.49 12.59 1.14
N LYS A 141 23.44 11.79 0.93
CA LYS A 141 22.49 11.94 -0.20
C LYS A 141 21.48 13.08 0.01
N GLY A 142 21.57 13.84 1.09
CA GLY A 142 20.66 14.95 1.38
C GLY A 142 19.24 14.51 1.76
N ASN A 143 19.06 13.25 2.21
CA ASN A 143 17.73 12.81 2.66
C ASN A 143 17.32 13.52 3.94
N LYS A 144 16.03 13.89 4.02
CA LYS A 144 15.45 14.41 5.26
C LYS A 144 15.47 13.35 6.37
N THR A 145 15.63 13.79 7.61
CA THR A 145 15.71 12.90 8.78
C THR A 145 14.50 11.95 8.89
N SER A 146 13.32 12.42 8.56
CA SER A 146 12.09 11.58 8.49
C SER A 146 12.18 10.48 7.42
N THR A 147 12.84 10.74 6.30
CA THR A 147 13.09 9.73 5.25
C THR A 147 14.12 8.72 5.72
N ILE A 148 15.20 9.19 6.35
CA ILE A 148 16.23 8.32 6.96
C ILE A 148 15.58 7.40 7.99
N ARG A 149 14.75 7.95 8.90
CA ARG A 149 14.03 7.15 9.90
C ARG A 149 13.16 6.07 9.26
N ARG A 150 12.42 6.42 8.21
CA ARG A 150 11.59 5.45 7.48
C ARG A 150 12.42 4.33 6.87
N TYR A 151 13.58 4.63 6.29
CA TYR A 151 14.46 3.62 5.72
C TYR A 151 15.06 2.70 6.79
N PHE A 152 15.47 3.28 7.92
CA PHE A 152 15.90 2.49 9.08
C PHE A 152 14.80 1.59 9.64
N ASN A 153 13.56 2.07 9.68
CA ASN A 153 12.43 1.25 10.13
C ASN A 153 12.22 0.03 9.20
N THR A 154 12.37 0.20 7.90
CA THR A 154 12.28 -0.93 6.95
C THR A 154 13.40 -1.94 7.18
N VAL A 155 14.65 -1.50 7.24
CA VAL A 155 15.81 -2.39 7.49
C VAL A 155 15.67 -3.07 8.86
N ASN A 156 15.33 -2.31 9.90
CA ASN A 156 15.14 -2.85 11.25
C ASN A 156 14.03 -3.92 11.30
N ALA A 157 12.95 -3.73 10.55
CA ALA A 157 11.86 -4.70 10.48
C ALA A 157 12.30 -6.01 9.79
N ILE A 158 13.10 -5.93 8.73
CA ILE A 158 13.68 -7.11 8.05
C ILE A 158 14.59 -7.88 9.01
N PHE A 159 15.48 -7.18 9.76
CA PHE A 159 16.33 -7.82 10.75
C PHE A 159 15.56 -8.44 11.91
N ASN A 160 14.51 -7.78 12.38
CA ASN A 160 13.67 -8.35 13.44
C ASN A 160 12.94 -9.60 12.95
N TYR A 161 12.42 -9.57 11.73
CA TYR A 161 11.82 -10.74 11.09
C TYR A 161 12.82 -11.89 10.99
N ALA A 162 14.01 -11.62 10.45
CA ALA A 162 15.07 -12.62 10.32
C ALA A 162 15.46 -13.25 11.66
N TYR A 163 15.62 -12.42 12.69
CA TYR A 163 16.03 -12.89 14.01
C TYR A 163 14.96 -13.74 14.68
N GLN A 164 13.69 -13.43 14.43
CA GLN A 164 12.57 -14.24 14.90
C GLN A 164 12.46 -15.56 14.14
N GLU A 165 12.46 -15.54 12.80
CA GLU A 165 12.27 -16.75 11.98
C GLU A 165 13.46 -17.71 12.04
N LEU A 166 14.67 -17.20 12.25
CA LEU A 166 15.91 -18.00 12.34
C LEU A 166 16.31 -18.27 13.81
N GLU A 167 15.48 -17.91 14.77
CA GLU A 167 15.74 -18.10 16.22
C GLU A 167 17.10 -17.54 16.67
N ILE A 168 17.50 -16.37 16.13
CA ILE A 168 18.79 -15.74 16.42
C ILE A 168 18.71 -14.95 17.71
N ASP A 169 19.33 -15.45 18.77
CA ASP A 169 19.48 -14.72 20.04
C ASP A 169 20.62 -13.69 19.96
N LYS A 170 20.39 -12.61 19.21
CA LYS A 170 21.32 -11.51 19.04
C LYS A 170 20.56 -10.18 18.96
N ARG A 171 21.15 -9.14 19.52
CA ARG A 171 20.57 -7.80 19.40
C ARG A 171 20.66 -7.30 17.95
N ASN A 172 19.54 -6.87 17.40
CA ASN A 172 19.48 -6.28 16.07
C ASN A 172 20.37 -5.01 15.98
N PRO A 173 21.39 -4.97 15.12
CA PRO A 173 22.32 -3.86 15.01
C PRO A 173 21.69 -2.57 14.46
N PHE A 174 20.54 -2.65 13.80
CA PHE A 174 19.81 -1.51 13.24
C PHE A 174 18.75 -0.96 14.19
N SER A 175 18.52 -1.60 15.34
CA SER A 175 17.53 -1.15 16.33
C SER A 175 17.95 0.16 16.99
N LYS A 176 16.95 1.01 17.33
CA LYS A 176 17.15 2.23 18.13
C LYS A 176 18.33 3.12 17.64
N MET A 177 18.45 3.31 16.31
CA MET A 177 19.43 4.25 15.76
C MET A 177 19.05 5.68 16.08
N THR A 178 20.00 6.44 16.63
CA THR A 178 19.86 7.88 16.84
C THR A 178 20.19 8.61 15.54
N ILE A 179 19.28 9.46 15.09
CA ILE A 179 19.49 10.34 13.93
C ILE A 179 19.67 11.75 14.48
N ILE A 180 20.83 12.34 14.24
CA ILE A 180 21.13 13.69 14.72
C ILE A 180 20.20 14.69 14.04
N GLY A 181 19.60 15.59 14.81
CA GLY A 181 18.67 16.59 14.29
C GLY A 181 17.35 16.02 13.79
N GLU A 182 16.95 14.81 14.24
CA GLU A 182 15.70 14.19 13.81
C GLU A 182 14.49 15.10 14.07
N GLY A 183 13.77 15.42 12.99
CA GLY A 183 12.58 16.29 13.02
C GLY A 183 12.88 17.78 12.86
N LEU A 184 14.13 18.25 13.01
CA LEU A 184 14.48 19.68 12.85
C LEU A 184 14.30 20.15 11.39
N ASP A 185 14.45 19.25 10.43
CA ASP A 185 14.26 19.49 9.00
C ASP A 185 12.81 19.27 8.51
N ALA A 186 11.90 19.06 9.46
CA ALA A 186 10.50 18.89 9.15
C ALA A 186 9.88 20.22 8.69
N ALA A 187 9.54 20.31 7.42
CA ALA A 187 8.79 21.47 6.92
C ALA A 187 7.38 21.45 7.53
N LYS A 188 7.01 22.54 8.20
CA LYS A 188 5.59 22.78 8.57
C LYS A 188 4.78 22.87 7.28
N ARG A 189 3.76 22.05 7.15
CA ARG A 189 2.84 22.15 6.03
C ARG A 189 1.94 23.35 6.24
N GLY A 190 1.86 24.20 5.23
CA GLY A 190 0.92 25.31 5.24
C GLY A 190 -0.53 24.82 5.23
N THR A 191 -1.41 25.63 5.76
CA THR A 191 -2.86 25.50 5.66
C THR A 191 -3.42 26.67 4.85
N PHE A 192 -4.54 26.43 4.17
CA PHE A 192 -5.21 27.45 3.37
C PHE A 192 -5.97 28.40 4.28
N THR A 193 -5.91 29.68 3.97
CA THR A 193 -6.82 30.68 4.55
C THR A 193 -8.23 30.48 3.99
N GLU A 194 -9.23 31.00 4.66
CA GLU A 194 -10.61 30.94 4.16
C GLU A 194 -10.76 31.62 2.80
N GLN A 195 -10.06 32.73 2.58
CA GLN A 195 -10.08 33.43 1.29
C GLN A 195 -9.47 32.58 0.17
N GLU A 196 -8.33 31.93 0.40
CA GLU A 196 -7.71 31.03 -0.58
C GLU A 196 -8.60 29.81 -0.90
N LEU A 197 -9.33 29.27 0.10
CA LEU A 197 -10.31 28.22 -0.15
C LEU A 197 -11.45 28.74 -1.03
N ARG A 198 -12.00 29.92 -0.71
CA ARG A 198 -13.09 30.55 -1.44
C ARG A 198 -12.71 30.79 -2.91
N ASP A 199 -11.55 31.40 -3.12
CA ASP A 199 -11.00 31.67 -4.46
C ASP A 199 -10.74 30.36 -5.22
N GLY A 200 -10.21 29.36 -4.54
CA GLY A 200 -9.95 28.05 -5.11
C GLY A 200 -11.23 27.32 -5.49
N TYR A 201 -12.28 27.38 -4.68
CA TYR A 201 -13.59 26.79 -4.97
C TYR A 201 -14.24 27.45 -6.19
N GLU A 202 -14.25 28.78 -6.24
CA GLU A 202 -14.78 29.51 -7.39
C GLU A 202 -14.02 29.18 -8.69
N GLN A 203 -12.68 29.16 -8.64
CA GLN A 203 -11.88 28.80 -9.81
C GLN A 203 -12.07 27.35 -10.23
N SER A 204 -12.24 26.42 -9.28
CA SER A 204 -12.47 25.00 -9.55
C SER A 204 -13.80 24.77 -10.24
N MET A 205 -14.85 25.42 -9.77
CA MET A 205 -16.21 25.28 -10.30
C MET A 205 -16.39 25.94 -11.68
N ASN A 206 -15.58 26.93 -12.01
CA ASN A 206 -15.52 27.49 -13.35
C ASN A 206 -14.71 26.64 -14.34
N SER A 207 -14.08 25.56 -13.87
CA SER A 207 -13.28 24.67 -14.72
C SER A 207 -14.16 23.54 -15.27
N LEU A 208 -14.15 23.38 -16.57
CA LEU A 208 -14.87 22.33 -17.28
C LEU A 208 -14.13 20.97 -17.22
N THR A 209 -13.16 20.80 -16.33
CA THR A 209 -12.41 19.53 -16.17
C THR A 209 -12.52 18.99 -14.76
N GLY A 210 -12.67 17.68 -14.61
CA GLY A 210 -12.94 17.04 -13.30
C GLY A 210 -11.82 17.17 -12.25
N ILE A 211 -10.57 17.48 -12.64
CA ILE A 211 -9.44 17.53 -11.70
C ILE A 211 -9.55 18.68 -10.70
N PRO A 212 -9.83 19.93 -11.10
CA PRO A 212 -10.02 21.03 -10.16
C PRO A 212 -11.15 20.80 -9.17
N LEU A 213 -12.19 20.05 -9.52
CA LEU A 213 -13.31 19.72 -8.62
C LEU A 213 -12.88 18.91 -7.40
N LEU A 214 -11.74 18.21 -7.46
CA LEU A 214 -11.14 17.58 -6.29
C LEU A 214 -10.80 18.58 -5.18
N PHE A 215 -10.54 19.85 -5.53
CA PHE A 215 -10.15 20.86 -4.55
C PHE A 215 -11.28 21.21 -3.57
N PRO A 216 -12.50 21.62 -4.01
CA PRO A 216 -13.62 21.86 -3.10
C PRO A 216 -14.09 20.58 -2.41
N ILE A 217 -14.12 19.43 -3.08
CA ILE A 217 -14.51 18.16 -2.45
C ILE A 217 -13.58 17.86 -1.27
N LEU A 218 -12.26 17.93 -1.46
CA LEU A 218 -11.29 17.66 -0.40
C LEU A 218 -11.30 18.74 0.70
N GLY A 219 -11.49 19.99 0.33
CA GLY A 219 -11.53 21.13 1.27
C GLY A 219 -12.73 21.08 2.19
N GLU A 220 -13.88 20.63 1.68
CA GLU A 220 -15.13 20.58 2.41
C GLU A 220 -15.39 19.24 3.12
N THR A 221 -14.71 18.16 2.74
CA THR A 221 -14.87 16.85 3.37
C THR A 221 -13.70 16.42 4.22
N GLY A 222 -12.53 17.02 4.02
CA GLY A 222 -11.29 16.59 4.65
C GLY A 222 -10.85 15.16 4.30
N CYS A 223 -11.47 14.53 3.32
CA CYS A 223 -11.13 13.16 2.86
C CYS A 223 -9.67 13.05 2.38
N ARG A 224 -9.13 11.84 2.41
CA ARG A 224 -7.88 11.57 1.71
C ARG A 224 -8.12 11.59 0.21
N LEU A 225 -7.16 12.06 -0.55
CA LEU A 225 -7.30 12.12 -2.02
C LEU A 225 -7.67 10.75 -2.63
N ALA A 226 -7.05 9.67 -2.13
CA ALA A 226 -7.37 8.32 -2.61
C ALA A 226 -8.82 7.90 -2.26
N GLU A 227 -9.38 8.41 -1.16
CA GLU A 227 -10.77 8.15 -0.79
C GLU A 227 -11.71 8.78 -1.82
N VAL A 228 -11.45 10.03 -2.21
CA VAL A 228 -12.27 10.75 -3.20
C VAL A 228 -12.10 10.22 -4.62
N VAL A 229 -10.86 9.99 -5.05
CA VAL A 229 -10.56 9.52 -6.42
C VAL A 229 -11.11 8.12 -6.68
N GLY A 230 -11.18 7.28 -5.64
CA GLY A 230 -11.73 5.93 -5.72
C GLY A 230 -13.19 5.83 -5.30
N LEU A 231 -13.97 6.91 -5.38
CA LEU A 231 -15.42 6.88 -5.14
C LEU A 231 -16.16 6.21 -6.31
N ARG A 232 -17.10 5.36 -5.96
CA ARG A 232 -18.16 4.94 -6.88
C ARG A 232 -19.27 6.00 -6.91
N VAL A 233 -20.05 6.03 -7.96
CA VAL A 233 -21.20 6.93 -8.06
C VAL A 233 -22.20 6.65 -6.94
N GLU A 234 -22.42 5.38 -6.61
CA GLU A 234 -23.31 4.92 -5.52
C GLU A 234 -22.86 5.32 -4.10
N ASP A 235 -21.59 5.79 -3.94
CA ASP A 235 -21.09 6.27 -2.66
C ASP A 235 -21.55 7.70 -2.35
N VAL A 236 -22.22 8.37 -3.30
CA VAL A 236 -22.66 9.77 -3.17
C VAL A 236 -24.18 9.82 -3.17
N ASP A 237 -24.74 10.03 -2.00
CA ASP A 237 -26.18 10.28 -1.84
C ASP A 237 -26.43 11.80 -1.84
N LEU A 238 -26.93 12.33 -2.97
CA LEU A 238 -27.21 13.74 -3.13
C LEU A 238 -28.51 14.17 -2.50
N ASP A 239 -29.47 13.27 -2.34
CA ASP A 239 -30.78 13.56 -1.76
C ASP A 239 -30.62 13.71 -0.24
N GLU A 240 -29.95 12.77 0.41
CA GLU A 240 -29.60 12.85 1.84
C GLU A 240 -28.37 13.72 2.10
N GLN A 241 -27.66 14.16 1.06
CA GLN A 241 -26.41 14.92 1.15
C GLN A 241 -25.36 14.21 2.02
N VAL A 242 -25.12 12.95 1.70
CA VAL A 242 -24.16 12.09 2.42
C VAL A 242 -23.15 11.49 1.46
N LEU A 243 -21.90 11.44 1.90
CA LEU A 243 -20.81 10.76 1.23
C LEU A 243 -20.40 9.53 2.04
N HIS A 244 -20.45 8.36 1.42
CA HIS A 244 -20.03 7.11 2.02
C HIS A 244 -18.58 6.78 1.63
N ILE A 245 -17.69 6.69 2.61
CA ILE A 245 -16.32 6.23 2.40
C ILE A 245 -16.25 4.76 2.79
N ARG A 246 -16.26 3.87 1.80
CA ARG A 246 -16.29 2.41 1.96
C ARG A 246 -15.11 1.79 1.21
N PRO A 247 -14.56 0.63 1.63
CA PRO A 247 -13.60 -0.11 0.82
C PRO A 247 -14.28 -0.63 -0.46
N ASN A 248 -13.52 -0.75 -1.54
CA ASN A 248 -13.97 -1.37 -2.78
C ASN A 248 -12.84 -2.17 -3.44
N ASP A 249 -13.14 -2.86 -4.54
CA ASP A 249 -12.21 -3.73 -5.26
C ASP A 249 -10.97 -2.99 -5.81
N LYS A 250 -11.09 -1.71 -6.13
CA LYS A 250 -10.00 -0.89 -6.67
C LYS A 250 -9.26 -0.08 -5.59
N ARG A 251 -9.87 0.12 -4.42
CA ARG A 251 -9.31 0.96 -3.35
C ARG A 251 -9.54 0.36 -1.97
N ARG A 252 -8.45 -0.03 -1.31
CA ARG A 252 -8.46 -0.34 0.14
C ARG A 252 -8.43 0.94 0.96
N LEU A 253 -9.05 0.92 2.13
CA LEU A 253 -8.90 1.99 3.11
C LEU A 253 -7.60 1.80 3.91
N LYS A 254 -6.99 2.92 4.33
CA LYS A 254 -5.70 2.89 5.05
C LYS A 254 -5.81 2.25 6.43
N THR A 255 -6.95 2.43 7.09
CA THR A 255 -7.27 1.87 8.41
C THR A 255 -8.75 1.49 8.45
N THR A 256 -9.14 0.55 9.30
CA THR A 256 -10.56 0.19 9.51
C THR A 256 -11.40 1.38 9.93
N GLY A 257 -10.90 2.29 10.76
CA GLY A 257 -11.60 3.53 11.15
C GLY A 257 -11.70 4.59 10.05
N SER A 258 -11.22 4.30 8.83
CA SER A 258 -11.42 5.20 7.69
C SER A 258 -12.78 5.05 7.04
N GLU A 259 -13.47 3.93 7.24
CA GLU A 259 -14.84 3.71 6.79
C GLU A 259 -15.80 4.58 7.59
N ARG A 260 -16.61 5.38 6.89
CA ARG A 260 -17.49 6.35 7.50
C ARG A 260 -18.48 6.95 6.52
N SER A 261 -19.58 7.51 7.04
CA SER A 261 -20.51 8.35 6.32
C SER A 261 -20.33 9.80 6.75
N LEU A 262 -20.25 10.71 5.77
CA LEU A 262 -19.99 12.13 5.98
C LEU A 262 -21.17 12.96 5.49
N PRO A 263 -21.73 13.88 6.30
CA PRO A 263 -22.65 14.87 5.77
C PRO A 263 -21.90 15.83 4.85
N LEU A 264 -22.49 16.12 3.71
CA LEU A 264 -21.92 17.02 2.71
C LEU A 264 -22.38 18.45 2.97
N THR A 265 -21.46 19.40 2.82
CA THR A 265 -21.81 20.83 2.72
C THR A 265 -22.36 21.11 1.33
N HIS A 266 -23.11 22.20 1.19
CA HIS A 266 -23.65 22.63 -0.11
C HIS A 266 -22.58 22.70 -1.21
N THR A 267 -21.40 23.25 -0.90
CA THR A 267 -20.27 23.36 -1.83
C THR A 267 -19.72 21.99 -2.24
N ALA A 268 -19.66 21.04 -1.30
CA ALA A 268 -19.25 19.68 -1.60
C ALA A 268 -20.27 18.94 -2.48
N CYS A 269 -21.56 19.08 -2.18
CA CYS A 269 -22.65 18.55 -3.03
C CYS A 269 -22.54 19.08 -4.45
N LEU A 270 -22.40 20.40 -4.61
CA LEU A 270 -22.28 21.03 -5.91
C LEU A 270 -21.07 20.49 -6.69
N ALA A 271 -19.92 20.42 -6.06
CA ALA A 271 -18.70 19.91 -6.70
C ALA A 271 -18.80 18.43 -7.08
N LEU A 272 -19.46 17.60 -6.26
CA LEU A 272 -19.71 16.20 -6.56
C LEU A 272 -20.72 16.03 -7.70
N THR A 273 -21.82 16.81 -7.71
CA THR A 273 -22.77 16.83 -8.82
C THR A 273 -22.09 17.19 -10.14
N MET A 274 -21.21 18.19 -10.12
CA MET A 274 -20.39 18.56 -11.28
C MET A 274 -19.46 17.41 -11.72
N ALA A 275 -18.85 16.74 -10.75
CA ALA A 275 -17.96 15.62 -11.05
C ALA A 275 -18.73 14.43 -11.67
N MET A 276 -19.98 14.18 -11.25
CA MET A 276 -20.84 13.14 -11.84
C MET A 276 -21.10 13.36 -13.34
N ALA A 277 -21.16 14.60 -13.81
CA ALA A 277 -21.32 14.88 -15.23
C ALA A 277 -20.14 14.37 -16.07
N TYR A 278 -18.96 14.21 -15.48
CA TYR A 278 -17.75 13.67 -16.12
C TYR A 278 -17.49 12.20 -15.75
N ALA A 279 -18.28 11.64 -14.84
CA ALA A 279 -18.21 10.24 -14.50
C ALA A 279 -18.72 9.40 -15.68
N ASN A 280 -18.09 8.28 -15.94
CA ASN A 280 -18.66 7.22 -16.74
C ASN A 280 -19.03 6.05 -15.83
N ASP A 281 -20.00 5.26 -16.22
CA ASP A 281 -20.36 4.02 -15.56
C ASP A 281 -20.44 4.12 -14.01
N GLU A 282 -19.51 3.48 -13.34
CA GLU A 282 -19.48 3.16 -11.94
C GLU A 282 -18.66 4.15 -11.09
N TRP A 283 -17.73 4.93 -11.72
CA TRP A 283 -16.70 5.67 -11.02
C TRP A 283 -16.84 7.19 -11.20
N MET A 284 -16.69 7.92 -10.09
CA MET A 284 -16.68 9.39 -10.10
C MET A 284 -15.49 9.98 -10.86
N PHE A 285 -14.33 9.31 -10.83
CA PHE A 285 -13.10 9.74 -11.47
C PHE A 285 -12.46 8.60 -12.28
N PRO A 286 -13.11 8.11 -13.36
CA PRO A 286 -12.71 6.90 -14.10
C PRO A 286 -11.31 7.00 -14.68
N ARG A 287 -10.82 8.21 -15.00
CA ARG A 287 -9.46 8.43 -15.48
C ARG A 287 -8.37 7.83 -14.58
N TYR A 288 -8.63 7.69 -13.30
CA TYR A 288 -7.67 7.23 -12.28
C TYR A 288 -7.94 5.81 -11.79
N ILE A 289 -8.92 5.15 -12.37
CA ILE A 289 -9.24 3.77 -12.08
C ILE A 289 -8.78 2.89 -13.24
N LYS A 290 -8.08 1.80 -12.90
CA LYS A 290 -7.62 0.79 -13.86
C LYS A 290 -7.93 -0.60 -13.30
N ASP A 291 -7.72 -1.62 -14.12
CA ASP A 291 -8.00 -3.01 -13.75
C ASP A 291 -7.22 -3.44 -12.49
N ASP A 292 -6.02 -2.95 -12.31
CA ASP A 292 -5.14 -3.25 -11.17
C ASP A 292 -5.28 -2.31 -9.96
N GLY A 293 -6.17 -1.30 -10.01
CA GLY A 293 -6.45 -0.46 -8.86
C GLY A 293 -6.64 1.04 -9.11
N CYS A 294 -6.70 1.80 -8.00
CA CYS A 294 -6.88 3.25 -7.99
C CYS A 294 -5.53 3.99 -8.00
N TYR A 295 -5.30 4.80 -9.03
CA TYR A 295 -4.07 5.56 -9.27
C TYR A 295 -4.11 6.97 -8.65
N ALA A 296 -4.40 7.07 -7.37
CA ALA A 296 -4.50 8.34 -6.63
C ALA A 296 -3.21 9.19 -6.70
N THR A 297 -2.04 8.57 -6.90
CA THR A 297 -0.77 9.30 -7.07
C THR A 297 -0.80 10.17 -8.34
N HIS A 298 -1.40 9.71 -9.43
CA HIS A 298 -1.54 10.48 -10.66
C HIS A 298 -2.47 11.68 -10.44
N ALA A 299 -3.59 11.48 -9.76
CA ALA A 299 -4.49 12.57 -9.37
C ALA A 299 -3.79 13.57 -8.43
N SER A 300 -2.99 13.08 -7.48
CA SER A 300 -2.19 13.92 -6.59
C SER A 300 -1.22 14.82 -7.35
N ASN A 301 -0.51 14.27 -8.33
CA ASN A 301 0.42 15.03 -9.16
C ASN A 301 -0.30 16.06 -10.03
N ALA A 302 -1.44 15.70 -10.61
CA ALA A 302 -2.24 16.61 -11.42
C ALA A 302 -2.82 17.77 -10.59
N LEU A 303 -3.41 17.46 -9.44
CA LEU A 303 -3.95 18.47 -8.52
C LEU A 303 -2.83 19.34 -7.94
N ALA A 304 -1.66 18.75 -7.61
CA ALA A 304 -0.52 19.50 -7.10
C ALA A 304 0.02 20.53 -8.11
N LYS A 305 0.00 20.23 -9.42
CA LYS A 305 0.37 21.22 -10.45
C LYS A 305 -0.55 22.44 -10.40
N TRP A 306 -1.83 22.20 -10.14
CA TRP A 306 -2.83 23.25 -10.04
C TRP A 306 -2.72 24.06 -8.74
N THR A 307 -2.57 23.40 -7.59
CA THR A 307 -2.52 24.05 -6.27
C THR A 307 -1.17 24.71 -5.98
N LYS A 308 -0.04 24.04 -6.30
CA LYS A 308 1.31 24.59 -6.04
C LYS A 308 1.59 25.88 -6.81
N ARG A 309 1.13 25.95 -8.07
CA ARG A 309 1.31 27.15 -8.88
C ARG A 309 0.61 28.38 -8.29
N ARG A 310 -0.47 28.17 -7.56
CA ARG A 310 -1.30 29.25 -7.01
C ARG A 310 -0.94 29.60 -5.57
N TRP A 311 -0.74 28.58 -4.73
CA TRP A 311 -0.58 28.76 -3.28
C TRP A 311 0.65 28.06 -2.69
N GLY A 312 1.50 27.44 -3.49
CA GLY A 312 2.64 26.67 -3.01
C GLY A 312 2.27 25.39 -2.21
N MET A 313 0.99 25.07 -2.12
CA MET A 313 0.42 24.01 -1.27
C MET A 313 -0.01 22.78 -2.06
N THR A 314 -0.30 21.69 -1.36
CA THR A 314 -0.73 20.41 -1.94
C THR A 314 -2.14 20.02 -1.47
N ALA A 315 -2.75 19.03 -2.13
CA ALA A 315 -4.04 18.47 -1.71
C ALA A 315 -4.09 18.07 -0.22
N HIS A 316 -2.97 17.61 0.32
CA HIS A 316 -2.91 17.21 1.74
C HIS A 316 -3.05 18.40 2.70
N SER A 317 -2.67 19.60 2.27
CA SER A 317 -2.90 20.84 3.03
C SER A 317 -4.38 21.12 3.25
N LEU A 318 -5.26 20.76 2.29
CA LEU A 318 -6.72 20.88 2.45
C LEU A 318 -7.24 20.08 3.65
N ARG A 319 -6.72 18.88 3.83
CA ARG A 319 -7.10 18.02 4.96
C ARG A 319 -6.61 18.57 6.32
N HIS A 320 -5.44 19.23 6.35
CA HIS A 320 -4.99 19.95 7.54
C HIS A 320 -5.88 21.17 7.80
N THR A 321 -6.16 21.94 6.76
CA THR A 321 -7.08 23.10 6.85
C THR A 321 -8.47 22.70 7.34
N PHE A 322 -9.02 21.61 6.84
CA PHE A 322 -10.30 21.08 7.30
C PHE A 322 -10.29 20.80 8.82
N ARG A 323 -9.24 20.15 9.32
CA ARG A 323 -9.09 19.88 10.75
C ARG A 323 -8.99 21.18 11.57
N ASP A 324 -8.25 22.17 11.09
CA ASP A 324 -8.08 23.45 11.77
C ASP A 324 -9.38 24.26 11.76
N ARG A 325 -10.17 24.23 10.68
CA ARG A 325 -11.51 24.86 10.62
C ARG A 325 -12.45 24.23 11.65
N LEU A 326 -12.48 22.89 11.76
CA LEU A 326 -13.28 22.21 12.79
C LEU A 326 -12.84 22.59 14.22
N ARG A 327 -11.54 22.71 14.46
CA ARG A 327 -11.01 23.17 15.75
C ARG A 327 -11.41 24.61 16.06
N ALA A 328 -11.29 25.50 15.07
CA ALA A 328 -11.68 26.89 15.21
C ALA A 328 -13.19 27.06 15.47
N ALA A 329 -14.00 26.11 14.98
CA ALA A 329 -15.43 26.04 15.24
C ALA A 329 -15.79 25.29 16.56
N GLU A 330 -14.78 24.99 17.40
CA GLU A 330 -14.95 24.30 18.70
C GLU A 330 -15.69 22.96 18.60
N VAL A 331 -15.44 22.22 17.53
CA VAL A 331 -16.02 20.89 17.34
C VAL A 331 -15.32 19.88 18.28
N PRO A 332 -16.05 19.02 18.97
CA PRO A 332 -15.47 17.99 19.82
C PRO A 332 -14.46 17.12 19.08
N LEU A 333 -13.35 16.77 19.74
CA LEU A 333 -12.25 16.02 19.11
C LEU A 333 -12.72 14.68 18.51
N GLU A 334 -13.65 14.00 19.18
CA GLU A 334 -14.21 12.73 18.69
C GLU A 334 -14.98 12.92 17.38
N ALA A 335 -15.76 14.01 17.26
CA ALA A 335 -16.47 14.34 16.02
C ALA A 335 -15.48 14.75 14.91
N ILE A 336 -14.41 15.49 15.26
CA ILE A 336 -13.32 15.82 14.31
C ILE A 336 -12.69 14.53 13.78
N ASP A 337 -12.34 13.60 14.68
CA ASP A 337 -11.68 12.35 14.31
C ASP A 337 -12.61 11.45 13.47
N GLN A 338 -13.91 11.40 13.80
CA GLN A 338 -14.89 10.66 13.01
C GLN A 338 -15.06 11.26 11.62
N LEU A 339 -15.25 12.59 11.50
CA LEU A 339 -15.34 13.28 10.21
C LEU A 339 -14.11 13.05 9.35
N GLY A 340 -12.92 13.17 9.93
CA GLY A 340 -11.68 13.00 9.20
C GLY A 340 -11.27 11.54 8.95
N GLY A 341 -11.85 10.57 9.65
CA GLY A 341 -11.33 9.19 9.68
C GLY A 341 -9.90 9.16 10.23
N TRP A 342 -9.67 9.89 11.34
CA TRP A 342 -8.44 9.82 12.13
C TRP A 342 -8.64 8.85 13.29
N SER A 343 -7.61 8.08 13.60
CA SER A 343 -7.61 7.24 14.80
C SER A 343 -7.09 8.05 16.00
N SER A 344 -7.88 8.17 17.03
CA SER A 344 -7.45 8.68 18.33
C SER A 344 -6.56 7.63 19.01
N VAL A 345 -5.28 7.90 19.14
CA VAL A 345 -4.32 7.00 19.81
C VAL A 345 -4.54 6.99 21.33
N SER A 346 -5.21 8.00 21.89
CA SER A 346 -5.26 8.26 23.33
C SER A 346 -6.61 7.98 23.99
N ASN A 347 -7.66 7.65 23.25
CA ASN A 347 -8.99 7.53 23.86
C ASN A 347 -9.56 6.12 23.73
N ILE A 348 -9.44 5.32 24.79
CA ILE A 348 -10.07 3.99 24.90
C ILE A 348 -11.59 4.13 24.76
N GLY A 349 -12.17 5.23 25.26
CA GLY A 349 -13.60 5.54 25.18
C GLY A 349 -14.15 5.66 23.75
N SER A 350 -13.34 6.10 22.78
CA SER A 350 -13.77 6.22 21.38
C SER A 350 -14.03 4.87 20.68
N ARG A 351 -13.67 3.76 21.32
CA ARG A 351 -13.95 2.39 20.84
C ARG A 351 -15.32 1.87 21.29
N TYR A 352 -15.97 2.57 22.21
CA TYR A 352 -17.28 2.21 22.72
C TYR A 352 -18.36 3.09 22.06
N GLY A 353 -19.47 2.47 21.68
CA GLY A 353 -20.58 3.16 21.02
C GLY A 353 -20.44 3.25 19.50
N GLN A 354 -21.50 3.76 18.87
CA GLN A 354 -21.61 3.88 17.42
C GLN A 354 -21.11 5.24 16.87
N GLY A 355 -20.57 6.11 17.73
CA GLY A 355 -20.17 7.45 17.37
C GLY A 355 -21.35 8.41 17.14
N TYR A 356 -21.07 9.56 16.53
CA TYR A 356 -22.10 10.55 16.21
C TYR A 356 -22.89 10.14 14.97
N SER A 357 -24.21 10.36 14.99
CA SER A 357 -25.05 10.19 13.78
C SER A 357 -24.67 11.23 12.71
N VAL A 358 -24.97 10.92 11.45
CA VAL A 358 -24.73 11.82 10.31
C VAL A 358 -25.42 13.16 10.52
N GLU A 359 -26.65 13.13 11.03
CA GLU A 359 -27.42 14.35 11.34
C GLU A 359 -26.72 15.22 12.41
N HIS A 360 -26.15 14.59 13.44
CA HIS A 360 -25.39 15.32 14.45
C HIS A 360 -24.11 15.93 13.89
N LEU A 361 -23.38 15.18 13.07
CA LEU A 361 -22.19 15.66 12.38
C LEU A 361 -22.48 16.79 11.40
N ARG A 362 -23.68 16.83 10.78
CA ARG A 362 -24.11 17.89 9.87
C ARG A 362 -24.07 19.26 10.55
N LYS A 363 -24.50 19.35 11.80
CA LYS A 363 -24.45 20.61 12.58
C LYS A 363 -23.03 21.18 12.69
N TYR A 364 -22.03 20.32 12.76
CA TYR A 364 -20.64 20.75 12.81
C TYR A 364 -20.11 21.12 11.41
N MET A 365 -20.51 20.39 10.38
CA MET A 365 -20.12 20.69 9.01
C MET A 365 -20.69 22.02 8.53
N ASP A 366 -21.92 22.36 8.93
CA ASP A 366 -22.56 23.63 8.59
C ASP A 366 -21.83 24.83 9.19
N ARG A 367 -21.19 24.68 10.37
CA ARG A 367 -20.38 25.74 11.00
C ARG A 367 -19.14 26.11 10.19
N ILE A 368 -18.59 25.15 9.46
CA ILE A 368 -17.35 25.34 8.70
C ILE A 368 -17.59 25.47 7.19
N ALA A 369 -18.83 25.35 6.73
CA ALA A 369 -19.18 25.38 5.32
C ALA A 369 -18.78 26.70 4.66
N ILE A 370 -18.03 26.65 3.56
CA ILE A 370 -17.72 27.81 2.74
C ILE A 370 -18.69 27.86 1.57
N LYS A 371 -19.51 28.91 1.53
CA LYS A 371 -20.48 29.11 0.46
C LYS A 371 -19.83 29.83 -0.72
N CYS A 372 -19.95 29.29 -1.92
CA CYS A 372 -19.50 29.92 -3.17
C CYS A 372 -20.65 30.71 -3.79
N LYS A 373 -20.59 32.05 -3.69
CA LYS A 373 -21.68 32.91 -4.16
C LYS A 373 -21.82 32.98 -5.68
N ARG A 374 -20.75 32.92 -6.44
CA ARG A 374 -20.77 33.09 -7.90
C ARG A 374 -21.22 31.83 -8.66
N ALA A 375 -20.96 30.67 -8.11
CA ALA A 375 -21.39 29.40 -8.70
C ALA A 375 -22.92 29.21 -8.61
N LEU A 376 -23.55 29.78 -7.57
CA LEU A 376 -24.99 29.64 -7.35
C LEU A 376 -25.83 30.21 -8.52
N ASN A 377 -25.57 31.43 -8.98
CA ASN A 377 -26.44 32.10 -9.95
C ASN A 377 -26.34 31.58 -11.39
N ALA A 378 -25.18 31.16 -11.84
CA ALA A 378 -24.98 30.59 -13.18
C ALA A 378 -25.34 29.11 -13.26
N TRP A 379 -25.32 28.43 -12.12
CA TRP A 379 -25.52 27.00 -12.02
C TRP A 379 -26.92 26.57 -11.63
N GLU A 380 -27.68 27.38 -10.90
CA GLU A 380 -29.08 27.04 -10.59
C GLU A 380 -29.94 26.76 -11.84
N ALA A 381 -29.61 27.40 -12.95
CA ALA A 381 -30.26 27.15 -14.23
C ALA A 381 -29.71 25.88 -14.95
N SER A 382 -28.38 25.59 -14.85
CA SER A 382 -27.78 24.40 -15.45
C SER A 382 -27.81 23.17 -14.55
N LEU A 383 -27.96 23.37 -13.23
CA LEU A 383 -28.05 22.29 -12.24
C LEU A 383 -29.29 21.41 -12.42
N ARG A 384 -30.40 21.92 -12.89
CA ARG A 384 -31.56 21.07 -13.17
C ARG A 384 -31.23 20.05 -14.23
N ASP A 385 -30.64 20.45 -15.36
CA ASP A 385 -30.29 19.57 -16.46
C ASP A 385 -29.19 18.55 -16.09
N VAL A 386 -28.20 18.98 -15.31
CA VAL A 386 -27.09 18.10 -14.85
C VAL A 386 -27.56 17.15 -13.73
N ARG A 387 -28.39 17.63 -12.80
CA ARG A 387 -29.00 16.81 -11.75
C ARG A 387 -29.92 15.75 -12.33
N ASP A 388 -30.75 16.13 -13.27
CA ASP A 388 -31.68 15.20 -13.95
C ASP A 388 -30.88 14.13 -14.74
N LYS A 389 -29.82 14.51 -15.43
CA LYS A 389 -28.92 13.56 -16.12
C LYS A 389 -28.14 12.66 -15.16
N ALA A 390 -27.69 13.20 -14.01
CA ALA A 390 -27.00 12.42 -12.98
C ALA A 390 -27.95 11.45 -12.27
N HIS A 391 -29.17 11.91 -11.98
CA HIS A 391 -30.23 11.10 -11.40
C HIS A 391 -30.67 9.95 -12.34
N ASP A 392 -30.90 10.24 -13.63
CA ASP A 392 -31.22 9.23 -14.66
C ASP A 392 -30.08 8.21 -14.81
N LYS A 393 -28.83 8.64 -14.66
CA LYS A 393 -27.68 7.76 -14.73
C LYS A 393 -27.57 6.87 -13.49
N LEU A 394 -27.87 7.41 -12.29
CA LEU A 394 -27.98 6.65 -11.03
C LEU A 394 -29.07 5.59 -11.11
N LEU A 395 -30.26 5.94 -11.57
CA LEU A 395 -31.37 5.00 -11.74
C LEU A 395 -31.00 3.85 -12.69
N LYS A 396 -30.33 4.13 -13.81
CA LYS A 396 -29.86 3.10 -14.75
C LYS A 396 -28.82 2.16 -14.13
N ILE A 397 -27.96 2.66 -13.24
CA ILE A 397 -26.95 1.84 -12.55
C ILE A 397 -27.59 0.97 -11.47
N VAL A 398 -28.55 1.52 -10.71
CA VAL A 398 -29.30 0.77 -9.70
C VAL A 398 -30.16 -0.32 -10.34
N ASP A 399 -30.86 -0.02 -11.45
CA ASP A 399 -31.66 -0.98 -12.20
C ASP A 399 -30.81 -2.09 -12.85
N ALA A 400 -29.62 -1.78 -13.31
CA ALA A 400 -28.67 -2.77 -13.83
C ALA A 400 -28.11 -3.70 -12.74
N GLY A 401 -27.92 -3.18 -11.51
CA GLY A 401 -27.48 -3.98 -10.36
C GLY A 401 -28.57 -4.82 -9.69
N ALA A 402 -29.85 -4.50 -9.92
CA ALA A 402 -30.98 -5.26 -9.40
C ALA A 402 -31.36 -6.48 -10.28
N ASN A 403 -30.78 -6.59 -11.47
CA ASN A 403 -31.04 -7.68 -12.44
C ASN A 403 -29.85 -8.68 -12.54
N CYS A 404 -28.87 -8.63 -11.64
CA CYS A 404 -27.86 -9.64 -11.39
C CYS A 404 -28.05 -10.23 -10.00
#